data_e39f121864cce1db6f1be34865c4f7b0
#
_entry.id   e39f121864cce1db6f1be34865c4f7b0
#
_cell.length_a   1.000
_cell.length_b   1.000
_cell.length_c   1.000
_cell.angle_alpha   90.00
_cell.angle_beta   90.00
_cell.angle_gamma   90.00
#
_symmetry.space_group_name_H-M   'P 1'
#
loop_
_entity.id
_entity.type
_entity.pdbx_description
1 polymer ?
#
loop_
_entity_poly.entity_id
_entity_poly.type
_entity_poly.pdbx_seq_one_letter_code
_entity_poly.pdbx_strand_id
1 'polypeptide(L)'
;MNKYVFVLIVCAVVFLVCFLIDSLLKLLFPKSRLEKSKQVVRPPRRSAVIGVILTFAGAAMLVKLLPEKGDLLFILGSIVAVIFGVILLCTYFSFVIYYDDEGFLYKAWGHGKQEFRYSQIRGQRSLLTRGGVNTILFVGEEEINLYSAMQNLNAFLSKAFFKWCAAKGIDPDSVENNPRMATYFPDPDPAKPQVGRQ
;
A
#
# COMPACT_ATOMS: atom_id res chain seq x y z
N MET A 1 5.68 3.98 -39.69
CA MET A 1 5.99 4.55 -38.36
C MET A 1 7.01 3.67 -37.70
N ASN A 2 8.13 4.21 -37.21
CA ASN A 2 9.20 3.42 -36.62
C ASN A 2 8.68 2.69 -35.38
N LYS A 3 8.86 1.37 -35.27
CA LYS A 3 8.35 0.53 -34.16
C LYS A 3 8.72 1.10 -32.77
N TYR A 4 9.92 1.68 -32.67
CA TYR A 4 10.39 2.31 -31.42
C TYR A 4 9.64 3.61 -31.08
N VAL A 5 9.25 4.38 -32.11
CA VAL A 5 8.44 5.60 -31.92
C VAL A 5 7.05 5.25 -31.38
N PHE A 6 6.46 4.16 -31.85
CA PHE A 6 5.17 3.68 -31.35
C PHE A 6 5.24 3.26 -29.87
N VAL A 7 6.29 2.53 -29.46
CA VAL A 7 6.50 2.18 -28.02
C VAL A 7 6.64 3.44 -27.18
N LEU A 8 7.41 4.41 -27.66
CA LEU A 8 7.66 5.64 -26.93
C LEU A 8 6.37 6.45 -26.77
N ILE A 9 5.52 6.47 -27.81
CA ILE A 9 4.19 7.11 -27.75
C ILE A 9 3.30 6.41 -26.75
N VAL A 10 3.21 5.06 -26.76
CA VAL A 10 2.38 4.30 -25.82
C VAL A 10 2.85 4.53 -24.37
N CYS A 11 4.15 4.48 -24.12
CA CYS A 11 4.70 4.78 -22.80
C CYS A 11 4.40 6.23 -22.38
N ALA A 12 4.55 7.19 -23.28
CA ALA A 12 4.25 8.59 -23.01
C ALA A 12 2.78 8.81 -22.70
N VAL A 13 1.87 8.15 -23.43
CA VAL A 13 0.42 8.21 -23.18
C VAL A 13 0.07 7.61 -21.83
N VAL A 14 0.64 6.44 -21.46
CA VAL A 14 0.40 5.83 -20.14
C VAL A 14 0.90 6.75 -19.02
N PHE A 15 2.11 7.32 -19.16
CA PHE A 15 2.64 8.30 -18.21
C PHE A 15 1.76 9.55 -18.09
N LEU A 16 1.30 10.07 -19.24
CA LEU A 16 0.41 11.24 -19.27
C LEU A 16 -0.91 10.96 -18.58
N VAL A 17 -1.52 9.81 -18.82
CA VAL A 17 -2.76 9.40 -18.18
C VAL A 17 -2.58 9.25 -16.67
N CYS A 18 -1.51 8.59 -16.21
CA CYS A 18 -1.20 8.48 -14.78
C CYS A 18 -0.96 9.85 -14.14
N PHE A 19 -0.26 10.74 -14.83
CA PHE A 19 0.01 12.10 -14.36
C PHE A 19 -1.26 12.95 -14.30
N LEU A 20 -2.13 12.85 -15.31
CA LEU A 20 -3.43 13.53 -15.32
C LEU A 20 -4.34 13.05 -14.20
N ILE A 21 -4.39 11.73 -13.95
CA ILE A 21 -5.17 11.16 -12.84
C ILE A 21 -4.63 11.68 -11.49
N ASP A 22 -3.31 11.66 -11.27
CA ASP A 22 -2.70 12.19 -10.04
C ASP A 22 -2.93 13.70 -9.88
N SER A 23 -2.86 14.46 -10.96
CA SER A 23 -3.14 15.90 -10.98
C SER A 23 -4.61 16.22 -10.68
N LEU A 24 -5.54 15.48 -11.29
CA LEU A 24 -6.98 15.60 -11.02
C LEU A 24 -7.31 15.24 -9.58
N LEU A 25 -6.73 14.15 -9.05
CA LEU A 25 -6.91 13.76 -7.66
C LEU A 25 -6.36 14.83 -6.69
N LYS A 26 -5.24 15.48 -7.01
CA LYS A 26 -4.69 16.59 -6.20
C LYS A 26 -5.56 17.84 -6.25
N LEU A 27 -6.22 18.11 -7.38
CA LEU A 27 -7.11 19.25 -7.57
C LEU A 27 -8.45 19.04 -6.84
N LEU A 28 -9.00 17.84 -6.93
CA LEU A 28 -10.30 17.48 -6.32
C LEU A 28 -10.19 17.30 -4.80
N PHE A 29 -9.02 16.90 -4.29
CA PHE A 29 -8.80 16.64 -2.87
C PHE A 29 -7.65 17.49 -2.35
N PRO A 30 -7.93 18.68 -1.76
CA PRO A 30 -6.91 19.52 -1.18
C PRO A 30 -6.12 18.76 -0.10
N LYS A 31 -4.82 19.05 0.00
CA LYS A 31 -3.93 18.42 0.98
C LYS A 31 -4.43 18.71 2.40
N SER A 32 -4.73 17.66 3.15
CA SER A 32 -5.05 17.78 4.57
C SER A 32 -3.80 18.17 5.38
N ARG A 33 -4.02 18.63 6.62
CA ARG A 33 -2.93 18.97 7.54
C ARG A 33 -1.95 17.83 7.72
N LEU A 34 -2.45 16.60 7.82
CA LEU A 34 -1.68 15.37 7.99
C LEU A 34 -0.81 15.02 6.76
N GLU A 35 -1.24 15.38 5.55
CA GLU A 35 -0.43 15.19 4.34
C GLU A 35 0.84 16.08 4.31
N LYS A 36 0.92 17.10 5.17
CA LYS A 36 2.13 17.92 5.35
C LYS A 36 3.12 17.30 6.34
N SER A 37 2.71 16.26 7.08
CA SER A 37 3.59 15.52 7.97
C SER A 37 4.73 14.87 7.19
N LYS A 38 5.95 14.92 7.75
CA LYS A 38 7.11 14.22 7.19
C LYS A 38 7.11 12.72 7.53
N GLN A 39 6.23 12.29 8.45
CA GLN A 39 6.15 10.90 8.90
C GLN A 39 5.14 10.14 8.04
N VAL A 40 5.65 9.18 7.27
CA VAL A 40 4.85 8.48 6.25
C VAL A 40 5.17 6.99 6.25
N VAL A 41 4.11 6.17 6.21
CA VAL A 41 4.20 4.73 5.91
C VAL A 41 3.85 4.52 4.45
N ARG A 42 4.66 3.77 3.74
CA ARG A 42 4.44 3.45 2.32
C ARG A 42 4.80 1.99 2.02
N PRO A 43 4.24 1.40 0.97
CA PRO A 43 4.71 0.12 0.45
C PRO A 43 6.21 0.15 0.13
N PRO A 44 6.88 -1.01 0.10
CA PRO A 44 8.30 -1.08 -0.19
C PRO A 44 8.60 -0.58 -1.62
N ARG A 45 9.69 0.18 -1.78
CA ARG A 45 10.12 0.69 -3.10
C ARG A 45 10.33 -0.42 -4.13
N ARG A 46 10.65 -1.62 -3.66
CA ARG A 46 10.81 -2.81 -4.51
C ARG A 46 9.58 -3.09 -5.36
N SER A 47 8.37 -2.93 -4.81
CA SER A 47 7.11 -3.14 -5.55
C SER A 47 6.98 -2.15 -6.71
N ALA A 48 7.36 -0.88 -6.52
CA ALA A 48 7.35 0.10 -7.60
C ALA A 48 8.36 -0.24 -8.69
N VAL A 49 9.59 -0.63 -8.31
CA VAL A 49 10.64 -0.99 -9.27
C VAL A 49 10.21 -2.21 -10.08
N ILE A 50 9.69 -3.26 -9.43
CA ILE A 50 9.18 -4.46 -10.13
C ILE A 50 8.01 -4.07 -11.04
N GLY A 51 7.10 -3.21 -10.58
CA GLY A 51 5.99 -2.72 -11.38
C GLY A 51 6.44 -2.00 -12.66
N VAL A 52 7.45 -1.13 -12.55
CA VAL A 52 8.05 -0.45 -13.71
C VAL A 52 8.66 -1.47 -14.68
N ILE A 53 9.49 -2.40 -14.18
CA ILE A 53 10.17 -3.39 -15.02
C ILE A 53 9.13 -4.25 -15.77
N LEU A 54 8.12 -4.78 -15.08
CA LEU A 54 7.07 -5.60 -15.68
C LEU A 54 6.27 -4.85 -16.74
N THR A 55 5.91 -3.59 -16.45
CA THR A 55 5.16 -2.77 -17.41
C THR A 55 5.97 -2.51 -18.67
N PHE A 56 7.23 -2.09 -18.54
CA PHE A 56 8.08 -1.80 -19.70
C PHE A 56 8.46 -3.05 -20.48
N ALA A 57 8.84 -4.15 -19.81
CA ALA A 57 9.19 -5.41 -20.46
C ALA A 57 7.98 -6.01 -21.19
N GLY A 58 6.82 -6.05 -20.56
CA GLY A 58 5.58 -6.53 -21.16
C GLY A 58 5.16 -5.68 -22.37
N ALA A 59 5.22 -4.35 -22.26
CA ALA A 59 4.91 -3.44 -23.37
C ALA A 59 5.87 -3.63 -24.54
N ALA A 60 7.18 -3.75 -24.28
CA ALA A 60 8.19 -3.98 -25.32
C ALA A 60 7.97 -5.31 -26.05
N MET A 61 7.64 -6.38 -25.31
CA MET A 61 7.30 -7.67 -25.90
C MET A 61 6.04 -7.58 -26.77
N LEU A 62 4.98 -6.94 -26.33
CA LEU A 62 3.75 -6.77 -27.10
C LEU A 62 4.01 -6.07 -28.44
N VAL A 63 4.81 -5.00 -28.41
CA VAL A 63 5.15 -4.25 -29.63
C VAL A 63 5.94 -5.10 -30.62
N LYS A 64 6.77 -6.02 -30.15
CA LYS A 64 7.52 -6.93 -31.02
C LYS A 64 6.63 -8.05 -31.56
N LEU A 65 5.81 -8.69 -30.72
CA LEU A 65 5.05 -9.90 -31.06
C LEU A 65 3.80 -9.62 -31.87
N LEU A 66 3.09 -8.52 -31.64
CA LEU A 66 1.86 -8.18 -32.37
C LEU A 66 2.04 -8.09 -33.90
N PRO A 67 3.09 -7.40 -34.45
CA PRO A 67 3.29 -7.33 -35.89
C PRO A 67 3.78 -8.64 -36.53
N GLU A 68 4.48 -9.46 -35.74
CA GLU A 68 5.12 -10.69 -36.25
C GLU A 68 4.18 -11.91 -36.17
N LYS A 69 2.89 -11.73 -35.79
CA LYS A 69 1.93 -12.80 -35.49
C LYS A 69 2.55 -13.85 -34.54
N GLY A 70 3.22 -13.34 -33.49
CA GLY A 70 3.89 -14.18 -32.51
C GLY A 70 2.93 -15.15 -31.82
N ASP A 71 3.49 -16.13 -31.13
CA ASP A 71 2.71 -17.12 -30.39
C ASP A 71 1.74 -16.45 -29.40
N LEU A 72 0.49 -16.89 -29.44
CA LEU A 72 -0.60 -16.40 -28.60
C LEU A 72 -0.24 -16.46 -27.10
N LEU A 73 0.49 -17.50 -26.69
CA LEU A 73 0.90 -17.66 -25.29
C LEU A 73 1.81 -16.52 -24.84
N PHE A 74 2.78 -16.12 -25.67
CA PHE A 74 3.68 -14.99 -25.34
C PHE A 74 2.95 -13.63 -25.37
N ILE A 75 1.98 -13.47 -26.25
CA ILE A 75 1.15 -12.26 -26.29
C ILE A 75 0.33 -12.15 -25.00
N LEU A 76 -0.35 -13.22 -24.58
CA LEU A 76 -1.12 -13.27 -23.33
C LEU A 76 -0.23 -13.03 -22.10
N GLY A 77 0.94 -13.68 -22.05
CA GLY A 77 1.92 -13.48 -20.97
C GLY A 77 2.38 -12.04 -20.86
N SER A 78 2.59 -11.36 -21.99
CA SER A 78 2.98 -9.95 -22.03
C SER A 78 1.87 -9.02 -21.53
N ILE A 79 0.62 -9.31 -21.90
CA ILE A 79 -0.55 -8.56 -21.41
C ILE A 79 -0.67 -8.69 -19.89
N VAL A 80 -0.57 -9.93 -19.38
CA VAL A 80 -0.62 -10.20 -17.93
C VAL A 80 0.50 -9.45 -17.21
N ALA A 81 1.73 -9.44 -17.77
CA ALA A 81 2.85 -8.73 -17.19
C ALA A 81 2.59 -7.21 -17.09
N VAL A 82 2.04 -6.61 -18.14
CA VAL A 82 1.68 -5.17 -18.14
C VAL A 82 0.61 -4.88 -17.08
N ILE A 83 -0.47 -5.67 -17.06
CA ILE A 83 -1.57 -5.47 -16.10
C ILE A 83 -1.04 -5.59 -14.66
N PHE A 84 -0.24 -6.62 -14.38
CA PHE A 84 0.33 -6.84 -13.04
C PHE A 84 1.30 -5.71 -12.65
N GLY A 85 2.12 -5.25 -13.58
CA GLY A 85 3.00 -4.11 -13.39
C GLY A 85 2.25 -2.83 -13.04
N VAL A 86 1.18 -2.54 -13.77
CA VAL A 86 0.31 -1.37 -13.49
C VAL A 86 -0.38 -1.49 -12.13
N ILE A 87 -0.89 -2.68 -11.76
CA ILE A 87 -1.49 -2.90 -10.43
C ILE A 87 -0.48 -2.60 -9.30
N LEU A 88 0.76 -3.09 -9.43
CA LEU A 88 1.81 -2.82 -8.45
C LEU A 88 2.13 -1.33 -8.31
N LEU A 89 2.19 -0.61 -9.43
CA LEU A 89 2.39 0.84 -9.44
C LEU A 89 1.22 1.58 -8.80
N CYS A 90 -0.01 1.25 -9.19
CA CYS A 90 -1.21 1.83 -8.60
C CYS A 90 -1.27 1.61 -7.08
N THR A 91 -0.96 0.39 -6.62
CA THR A 91 -0.91 0.08 -5.19
C THR A 91 0.15 0.92 -4.48
N TYR A 92 1.35 1.05 -5.07
CA TYR A 92 2.43 1.84 -4.47
C TYR A 92 2.09 3.32 -4.34
N PHE A 93 1.45 3.92 -5.33
CA PHE A 93 1.11 5.34 -5.31
C PHE A 93 -0.18 5.65 -4.52
N SER A 94 -1.11 4.71 -4.48
CA SER A 94 -2.40 4.92 -3.83
C SER A 94 -2.37 4.65 -2.34
N PHE A 95 -1.54 3.69 -1.87
CA PHE A 95 -1.46 3.37 -0.46
C PHE A 95 -0.47 4.27 0.26
N VAL A 96 -0.95 5.01 1.25
CA VAL A 96 -0.10 5.84 2.10
C VAL A 96 -0.78 6.12 3.44
N ILE A 97 -0.01 6.08 4.53
CA ILE A 97 -0.44 6.56 5.84
C ILE A 97 0.45 7.72 6.23
N TYR A 98 -0.14 8.90 6.42
CA TYR A 98 0.51 10.06 7.01
C TYR A 98 0.13 10.10 8.48
N TYR A 99 1.08 10.34 9.38
CA TYR A 99 0.81 10.38 10.80
C TYR A 99 1.56 11.50 11.50
N ASP A 100 0.96 12.04 12.56
CA ASP A 100 1.53 13.08 13.42
C ASP A 100 1.32 12.77 14.91
N ASP A 101 1.24 13.78 15.76
CA ASP A 101 1.04 13.62 17.21
C ASP A 101 -0.44 13.49 17.60
N GLU A 102 -1.37 13.88 16.75
CA GLU A 102 -2.81 13.90 17.03
C GLU A 102 -3.56 12.72 16.42
N GLY A 103 -3.08 12.23 15.24
CA GLY A 103 -3.74 11.16 14.53
C GLY A 103 -3.00 10.71 13.29
N PHE A 104 -3.71 10.03 12.41
CA PHE A 104 -3.17 9.60 11.15
C PHE A 104 -4.23 9.65 10.03
N LEU A 105 -3.75 9.88 8.82
CA LEU A 105 -4.55 9.86 7.59
C LEU A 105 -4.22 8.60 6.82
N TYR A 106 -5.20 7.76 6.63
CA TYR A 106 -5.13 6.59 5.75
C TYR A 106 -5.66 6.94 4.37
N LYS A 107 -4.90 6.56 3.35
CA LYS A 107 -5.29 6.67 1.95
C LYS A 107 -4.99 5.36 1.27
N ALA A 108 -6.00 4.76 0.64
CA ALA A 108 -5.84 3.56 -0.18
C ALA A 108 -6.74 3.63 -1.40
N TRP A 109 -6.42 2.81 -2.41
CA TRP A 109 -7.25 2.70 -3.60
C TRP A 109 -8.65 2.18 -3.23
N GLY A 110 -9.68 2.91 -3.66
CA GLY A 110 -11.08 2.57 -3.40
C GLY A 110 -11.64 3.04 -2.05
N HIS A 111 -10.79 3.43 -1.07
CA HIS A 111 -11.25 3.86 0.27
C HIS A 111 -11.20 5.37 0.49
N GLY A 112 -10.68 6.14 -0.49
CA GLY A 112 -10.56 7.59 -0.34
C GLY A 112 -9.52 8.02 0.69
N LYS A 113 -9.74 9.18 1.31
CA LYS A 113 -8.93 9.72 2.40
C LYS A 113 -9.75 9.65 3.68
N GLN A 114 -9.22 8.99 4.70
CA GLN A 114 -9.86 8.84 5.99
C GLN A 114 -8.89 9.28 7.08
N GLU A 115 -9.35 10.18 7.95
CA GLU A 115 -8.59 10.68 9.10
C GLU A 115 -9.07 9.97 10.36
N PHE A 116 -8.11 9.47 11.14
CA PHE A 116 -8.36 8.75 12.38
C PHE A 116 -7.56 9.35 13.53
N ARG A 117 -8.15 9.34 14.72
CA ARG A 117 -7.45 9.59 15.98
C ARG A 117 -6.92 8.28 16.54
N TYR A 118 -5.82 8.30 17.26
CA TYR A 118 -5.26 7.10 17.89
C TYR A 118 -6.22 6.44 18.88
N SER A 119 -7.10 7.19 19.55
CA SER A 119 -8.12 6.66 20.46
C SER A 119 -9.15 5.74 19.77
N GLN A 120 -9.32 5.85 18.45
CA GLN A 120 -10.24 5.05 17.66
C GLN A 120 -9.68 3.66 17.31
N ILE A 121 -8.40 3.40 17.59
CA ILE A 121 -7.81 2.08 17.40
C ILE A 121 -8.45 1.12 18.41
N ARG A 122 -9.07 0.06 17.89
CA ARG A 122 -9.72 -0.99 18.68
C ARG A 122 -8.78 -2.14 19.01
N GLY A 123 -7.82 -2.38 18.13
CA GLY A 123 -6.86 -3.47 18.29
C GLY A 123 -6.15 -3.82 17.01
N GLN A 124 -5.41 -4.92 17.07
CA GLN A 124 -4.54 -5.40 15.99
C GLN A 124 -4.61 -6.93 15.93
N ARG A 125 -4.60 -7.46 14.72
CA ARG A 125 -4.40 -8.90 14.48
C ARG A 125 -3.19 -9.09 13.58
N SER A 126 -2.23 -9.89 14.03
CA SER A 126 -1.04 -10.19 13.25
C SER A 126 -1.10 -11.63 12.74
N LEU A 127 -0.95 -11.81 11.43
CA LEU A 127 -0.96 -13.09 10.75
C LEU A 127 0.42 -13.38 10.18
N LEU A 128 1.03 -14.49 10.59
CA LEU A 128 2.28 -14.92 10.01
C LEU A 128 2.02 -15.60 8.67
N THR A 129 2.61 -15.06 7.61
CA THR A 129 2.52 -15.59 6.24
C THR A 129 3.90 -15.96 5.72
N ARG A 130 3.96 -16.72 4.61
CA ARG A 130 5.24 -17.03 3.94
C ARG A 130 6.02 -15.79 3.50
N GLY A 131 5.33 -14.66 3.28
CA GLY A 131 5.93 -13.39 2.87
C GLY A 131 6.31 -12.45 4.02
N GLY A 132 6.08 -12.85 5.28
CA GLY A 132 6.31 -12.05 6.47
C GLY A 132 5.07 -11.91 7.34
N VAL A 133 5.08 -10.94 8.24
CA VAL A 133 3.95 -10.64 9.12
C VAL A 133 2.99 -9.68 8.42
N ASN A 134 1.75 -10.09 8.26
CA ASN A 134 0.64 -9.23 7.87
C ASN A 134 -0.08 -8.78 9.15
N THR A 135 -0.31 -7.50 9.25
CA THR A 135 -0.97 -6.87 10.40
C THR A 135 -2.26 -6.23 9.93
N ILE A 136 -3.37 -6.58 10.55
CA ILE A 136 -4.64 -5.92 10.37
C ILE A 136 -4.84 -4.99 11.56
N LEU A 137 -4.90 -3.69 11.32
CA LEU A 137 -5.19 -2.69 12.33
C LEU A 137 -6.67 -2.33 12.25
N PHE A 138 -7.39 -2.54 13.36
CA PHE A 138 -8.81 -2.23 13.46
C PHE A 138 -9.01 -0.82 14.01
N VAL A 139 -9.60 0.06 13.21
CA VAL A 139 -9.77 1.49 13.54
C VAL A 139 -11.21 1.90 13.26
N GLY A 140 -11.98 2.20 14.32
CA GLY A 140 -13.41 2.43 14.15
C GLY A 140 -14.09 1.21 13.53
N GLU A 141 -14.70 1.38 12.36
CA GLU A 141 -15.32 0.29 11.58
C GLU A 141 -14.41 -0.24 10.45
N GLU A 142 -13.26 0.38 10.24
CA GLU A 142 -12.34 0.06 9.13
C GLU A 142 -11.26 -0.94 9.54
N GLU A 143 -10.86 -1.77 8.57
CA GLU A 143 -9.75 -2.69 8.67
C GLU A 143 -8.59 -2.24 7.76
N ILE A 144 -7.47 -1.88 8.35
CA ILE A 144 -6.29 -1.41 7.62
C ILE A 144 -5.28 -2.54 7.54
N ASN A 145 -5.07 -3.06 6.34
CA ASN A 145 -4.08 -4.11 6.10
C ASN A 145 -2.67 -3.52 5.95
N LEU A 146 -1.77 -3.94 6.83
CA LEU A 146 -0.39 -3.49 6.91
C LEU A 146 0.55 -4.68 6.72
N TYR A 147 1.59 -4.51 5.92
CA TYR A 147 2.58 -5.56 5.66
C TYR A 147 3.90 -5.20 6.30
N SER A 148 4.57 -6.15 6.93
CA SER A 148 5.87 -5.95 7.60
C SER A 148 6.95 -5.34 6.69
N ALA A 149 6.83 -5.55 5.37
CA ALA A 149 7.74 -4.95 4.39
C ALA A 149 7.52 -3.44 4.15
N MET A 150 6.46 -2.83 4.71
CA MET A 150 6.20 -1.39 4.55
C MET A 150 7.27 -0.56 5.27
N GLN A 151 7.63 0.55 4.63
CA GLN A 151 8.61 1.50 5.19
C GLN A 151 7.99 2.24 6.39
N ASN A 152 8.78 2.38 7.46
CA ASN A 152 8.41 3.08 8.70
C ASN A 152 7.18 2.50 9.43
N LEU A 153 6.77 1.25 9.14
CA LEU A 153 5.62 0.63 9.78
C LEU A 153 5.79 0.52 11.29
N ASN A 154 6.93 0.01 11.76
CA ASN A 154 7.18 -0.14 13.20
C ASN A 154 7.20 1.21 13.93
N ALA A 155 7.78 2.24 13.31
CA ALA A 155 7.77 3.59 13.88
C ALA A 155 6.36 4.16 14.03
N PHE A 156 5.50 3.92 13.03
CA PHE A 156 4.09 4.28 13.09
C PHE A 156 3.35 3.52 14.18
N LEU A 157 3.44 2.18 14.19
CA LEU A 157 2.73 1.34 15.16
C LEU A 157 3.18 1.61 16.60
N SER A 158 4.48 1.78 16.83
CA SER A 158 5.02 2.16 18.15
C SER A 158 4.46 3.50 18.61
N LYS A 159 4.51 4.54 17.75
CA LYS A 159 3.96 5.85 18.08
C LYS A 159 2.45 5.79 18.33
N ALA A 160 1.74 5.08 17.47
CA ALA A 160 0.30 4.89 17.60
C ALA A 160 -0.07 4.19 18.92
N PHE A 161 0.72 3.20 19.32
CA PHE A 161 0.54 2.47 20.58
C PHE A 161 0.70 3.38 21.79
N PHE A 162 1.78 4.14 21.90
CA PHE A 162 1.98 5.06 23.03
C PHE A 162 0.89 6.12 23.10
N LYS A 163 0.47 6.69 21.96
CA LYS A 163 -0.62 7.67 21.91
C LYS A 163 -1.98 7.05 22.26
N TRP A 164 -2.22 5.81 21.85
CA TRP A 164 -3.41 5.06 22.22
C TRP A 164 -3.46 4.75 23.70
N CYS A 165 -2.36 4.29 24.32
CA CYS A 165 -2.25 4.08 25.76
C CYS A 165 -2.53 5.37 26.53
N ALA A 166 -1.90 6.48 26.14
CA ALA A 166 -2.11 7.79 26.75
C ALA A 166 -3.58 8.25 26.65
N ALA A 167 -4.23 8.02 25.49
CA ALA A 167 -5.63 8.41 25.28
C ALA A 167 -6.61 7.55 26.11
N LYS A 168 -6.25 6.31 26.46
CA LYS A 168 -7.06 5.39 27.26
C LYS A 168 -6.67 5.35 28.74
N GLY A 169 -5.62 6.03 29.14
CA GLY A 169 -5.10 5.99 30.51
C GLY A 169 -4.53 4.63 30.90
N ILE A 170 -4.03 3.86 29.92
CA ILE A 170 -3.43 2.53 30.11
C ILE A 170 -1.92 2.68 30.20
N ASP A 171 -1.30 1.98 31.17
CA ASP A 171 0.15 1.90 31.23
C ASP A 171 0.68 1.05 30.07
N PRO A 172 1.57 1.59 29.21
CA PRO A 172 2.16 0.85 28.10
C PRO A 172 2.83 -0.47 28.50
N ASP A 173 3.44 -0.52 29.69
CA ASP A 173 4.13 -1.71 30.19
C ASP A 173 3.17 -2.82 30.67
N SER A 174 1.89 -2.48 30.90
CA SER A 174 0.85 -3.44 31.26
C SER A 174 0.27 -4.21 30.07
N VAL A 175 0.51 -3.76 28.84
CA VAL A 175 0.01 -4.38 27.61
C VAL A 175 1.07 -5.29 27.01
N GLU A 176 0.74 -6.56 26.85
CA GLU A 176 1.62 -7.51 26.18
C GLU A 176 1.83 -7.07 24.71
N ASN A 177 3.07 -6.73 24.38
CA ASN A 177 3.45 -6.34 23.03
C ASN A 177 4.68 -7.09 22.56
N ASN A 178 4.81 -7.29 21.24
CA ASN A 178 5.98 -7.89 20.62
C ASN A 178 6.44 -7.05 19.43
N PRO A 179 7.33 -6.07 19.67
CA PRO A 179 7.83 -5.17 18.61
C PRO A 179 8.53 -5.91 17.46
N ARG A 180 9.14 -7.10 17.72
CA ARG A 180 9.81 -7.90 16.67
C ARG A 180 8.81 -8.46 15.66
N MET A 181 7.60 -8.73 16.10
CA MET A 181 6.49 -9.19 15.25
C MET A 181 5.53 -8.05 14.83
N ALA A 182 5.91 -6.80 15.07
CA ALA A 182 5.05 -5.62 14.84
C ALA A 182 3.67 -5.75 15.52
N THR A 183 3.62 -6.43 16.68
CA THR A 183 2.40 -6.60 17.47
C THR A 183 2.46 -5.66 18.67
N TYR A 184 1.58 -4.67 18.69
CA TYR A 184 1.53 -3.61 19.69
C TYR A 184 0.19 -3.56 20.43
N PHE A 185 -0.90 -3.87 19.75
CA PHE A 185 -2.25 -3.75 20.30
C PHE A 185 -2.85 -5.12 20.56
N PRO A 186 -3.75 -5.26 21.55
CA PRO A 186 -4.48 -6.50 21.76
C PRO A 186 -5.37 -6.85 20.56
N ASP A 187 -5.66 -8.14 20.38
CA ASP A 187 -6.64 -8.59 19.37
C ASP A 187 -8.05 -8.20 19.87
N PRO A 188 -8.83 -7.48 19.08
CA PRO A 188 -10.17 -7.03 19.49
C PRO A 188 -11.17 -8.19 19.54
N ASP A 189 -10.89 -9.34 18.90
CA ASP A 189 -11.75 -10.49 18.84
C ASP A 189 -10.93 -11.79 18.92
N PRO A 190 -10.42 -12.14 20.13
CA PRO A 190 -9.55 -13.31 20.31
C PRO A 190 -10.26 -14.66 20.08
N ALA A 191 -11.59 -14.66 20.03
CA ALA A 191 -12.38 -15.89 19.83
C ALA A 191 -12.44 -16.37 18.39
N LYS A 192 -12.10 -15.53 17.39
CA LYS A 192 -12.01 -15.96 15.99
C LYS A 192 -10.69 -16.69 15.76
N PRO A 193 -10.73 -17.98 15.36
CA PRO A 193 -9.49 -18.73 15.10
C PRO A 193 -8.64 -18.02 14.08
N GLN A 194 -7.34 -17.93 14.36
CA GLN A 194 -6.35 -17.40 13.40
C GLN A 194 -6.39 -18.28 12.16
N VAL A 195 -7.07 -17.85 11.10
CA VAL A 195 -7.06 -18.50 9.79
C VAL A 195 -5.64 -18.33 9.24
N GLY A 196 -4.80 -19.36 9.36
CA GLY A 196 -3.43 -19.29 8.86
C GLY A 196 -2.43 -20.26 9.46
N ARG A 197 -2.88 -21.35 10.10
CA ARG A 197 -2.02 -22.51 10.34
C ARG A 197 -2.35 -23.58 9.29
N GLN A 198 -1.78 -23.46 8.12
CA GLN A 198 -1.48 -24.58 7.22
C GLN A 198 -0.14 -24.32 6.55
#